data_9b8633a301daae13cb13e5ed00caf3f7
#
_entry.id   9b8633a301daae13cb13e5ed00caf3f7
#
_cell.length_a   1.000
_cell.length_b   1.000
_cell.length_c   1.000
_cell.angle_alpha   90.00
_cell.angle_beta   90.00
_cell.angle_gamma   90.00
#
_symmetry.space_group_name_H-M   'P 1'
#
loop_
_entity.id
_entity.type
_entity.pdbx_description
1 polymer ?
#
loop_
_entity_poly.entity_id
_entity_poly.type
_entity_poly.pdbx_seq_one_letter_code
_entity_poly.pdbx_strand_id
1 'polypeptide(L)'
;MSALSDELAQVRTKKKEFLAQIERIVPWKEWLALIQPCYYKGERGNKPYPLETMLRLYLLQNLYDLSDEATAAEAIDSRAFSDFCGVDSSNQMPNGDTIGRFRNLLVKNGLQEKLFTQVVAALTEQGLILKKGTIVDSTIISAPSSTKNKEKKRDPDAHQVKKGNTWHFGYKAHIGVIRTVDWSTQWRRHPPMFLSLIHI
;
A
#
# COMPACT_ATOMS: atom_id res chain seq x y z
N MET A 1 -25.09 -27.24 5.79
CA MET A 1 -24.41 -26.15 5.00
C MET A 1 -22.88 -26.09 5.22
N SER A 2 -22.28 -27.04 5.92
CA SER A 2 -20.85 -27.02 6.27
C SER A 2 -19.91 -27.59 5.20
N ALA A 3 -20.24 -28.67 4.52
CA ALA A 3 -19.32 -29.36 3.62
C ALA A 3 -18.86 -28.52 2.39
N LEU A 4 -19.75 -27.77 1.76
CA LEU A 4 -19.43 -26.95 0.60
C LEU A 4 -18.56 -25.74 0.96
N SER A 5 -18.78 -25.17 2.13
CA SER A 5 -17.94 -24.06 2.65
C SER A 5 -16.54 -24.53 2.98
N ASP A 6 -16.39 -25.75 3.49
CA ASP A 6 -15.10 -26.33 3.83
C ASP A 6 -14.30 -26.75 2.60
N GLU A 7 -14.97 -27.27 1.56
CA GLU A 7 -14.34 -27.54 0.26
C GLU A 7 -13.84 -26.26 -0.42
N LEU A 8 -14.66 -25.19 -0.44
CA LEU A 8 -14.26 -23.89 -0.99
C LEU A 8 -13.13 -23.23 -0.17
N ALA A 9 -13.06 -23.47 1.12
CA ALA A 9 -11.96 -22.98 1.97
C ALA A 9 -10.62 -23.61 1.59
N GLN A 10 -10.62 -24.87 1.10
CA GLN A 10 -9.42 -25.60 0.71
C GLN A 10 -8.92 -25.23 -0.70
N VAL A 11 -9.72 -24.55 -1.53
CA VAL A 11 -9.30 -24.13 -2.87
C VAL A 11 -8.13 -23.15 -2.77
N ARG A 12 -7.00 -23.55 -3.32
CA ARG A 12 -5.80 -22.71 -3.43
C ARG A 12 -5.95 -21.74 -4.61
N THR A 13 -5.89 -20.45 -4.31
CA THR A 13 -5.83 -19.40 -5.32
C THR A 13 -4.52 -18.62 -5.16
N LYS A 14 -4.05 -18.00 -6.25
CA LYS A 14 -2.85 -17.14 -6.21
C LYS A 14 -2.95 -16.06 -5.12
N LYS A 15 -4.16 -15.51 -4.92
CA LYS A 15 -4.43 -14.51 -3.87
C LYS A 15 -4.22 -15.11 -2.48
N LYS A 16 -4.76 -16.30 -2.19
CA LYS A 16 -4.55 -17.00 -0.91
C LYS A 16 -3.09 -17.36 -0.67
N GLU A 17 -2.39 -17.84 -1.69
CA GLU A 17 -0.96 -18.19 -1.59
C GLU A 17 -0.11 -16.94 -1.29
N PHE A 18 -0.39 -15.83 -1.96
CA PHE A 18 0.28 -14.56 -1.69
C PHE A 18 0.02 -14.07 -0.25
N LEU A 19 -1.22 -14.08 0.20
CA LEU A 19 -1.57 -13.66 1.56
C LEU A 19 -0.95 -14.59 2.63
N ALA A 20 -0.84 -15.90 2.34
CA ALA A 20 -0.15 -16.83 3.23
C ALA A 20 1.36 -16.55 3.33
N GLN A 21 1.99 -16.03 2.27
CA GLN A 21 3.37 -15.55 2.33
C GLN A 21 3.48 -14.29 3.19
N ILE A 22 2.57 -13.33 2.99
CA ILE A 22 2.51 -12.11 3.80
C ILE A 22 2.34 -12.45 5.29
N GLU A 23 1.49 -13.42 5.62
CA GLU A 23 1.28 -13.90 7.00
C GLU A 23 2.60 -14.34 7.67
N ARG A 24 3.52 -14.94 6.92
CA ARG A 24 4.82 -15.40 7.43
C ARG A 24 5.87 -14.30 7.56
N ILE A 25 5.75 -13.25 6.73
CA ILE A 25 6.74 -12.16 6.66
C ILE A 25 6.46 -11.09 7.69
N VAL A 26 5.17 -10.79 7.93
CA VAL A 26 4.76 -9.67 8.79
C VAL A 26 4.97 -10.03 10.26
N PRO A 27 5.70 -9.20 11.02
CA PRO A 27 5.91 -9.39 12.46
C PRO A 27 4.67 -8.92 13.24
N TRP A 28 3.59 -9.70 13.20
CA TRP A 28 2.27 -9.34 13.76
C TRP A 28 2.32 -8.93 15.23
N LYS A 29 3.06 -9.68 16.06
CA LYS A 29 3.14 -9.42 17.51
C LYS A 29 3.75 -8.06 17.80
N GLU A 30 4.83 -7.73 17.11
CA GLU A 30 5.55 -6.46 17.23
C GLU A 30 4.68 -5.31 16.75
N TRP A 31 3.96 -5.49 15.65
CA TRP A 31 3.05 -4.50 15.10
C TRP A 31 1.87 -4.23 16.02
N LEU A 32 1.24 -5.27 16.54
CA LEU A 32 0.14 -5.15 17.50
C LEU A 32 0.61 -4.45 18.78
N ALA A 33 1.76 -4.84 19.34
CA ALA A 33 2.33 -4.19 20.52
C ALA A 33 2.64 -2.71 20.30
N LEU A 34 3.08 -2.33 19.09
CA LEU A 34 3.39 -0.95 18.73
C LEU A 34 2.12 -0.07 18.65
N ILE A 35 1.01 -0.62 18.15
CA ILE A 35 -0.24 0.13 17.92
C ILE A 35 -1.13 0.12 19.17
N GLN A 36 -1.12 -0.94 19.97
CA GLN A 36 -1.99 -1.13 21.11
C GLN A 36 -2.07 0.08 22.06
N PRO A 37 -0.99 0.79 22.41
CA PRO A 37 -1.06 1.95 23.29
C PRO A 37 -1.89 3.11 22.75
N CYS A 38 -1.96 3.25 21.42
CA CYS A 38 -2.68 4.31 20.72
C CYS A 38 -4.10 3.90 20.32
N TYR A 39 -4.41 2.60 20.44
CA TYR A 39 -5.70 2.09 20.01
C TYR A 39 -6.78 2.29 21.09
N TYR A 40 -8.00 2.62 20.66
CA TYR A 40 -9.12 2.88 21.56
C TYR A 40 -9.47 1.65 22.40
N LYS A 41 -9.59 1.83 23.72
CA LYS A 41 -9.83 0.73 24.69
C LYS A 41 -11.30 0.35 24.87
N GLY A 42 -12.23 1.08 24.24
CA GLY A 42 -13.66 0.78 24.33
C GLY A 42 -14.32 1.16 25.66
N GLU A 43 -13.81 2.17 26.35
CA GLU A 43 -14.31 2.60 27.67
C GLU A 43 -15.70 3.27 27.60
N ARG A 44 -16.06 3.85 26.44
CA ARG A 44 -17.37 4.50 26.19
C ARG A 44 -17.83 4.23 24.77
N GLY A 45 -19.13 4.00 24.60
CA GLY A 45 -19.74 3.78 23.28
C GLY A 45 -19.60 2.36 22.77
N ASN A 46 -19.58 2.20 21.45
CA ASN A 46 -19.43 0.90 20.79
C ASN A 46 -18.04 0.32 21.03
N LYS A 47 -18.00 -1.01 21.21
CA LYS A 47 -16.72 -1.72 21.30
C LYS A 47 -15.92 -1.52 20.01
N PRO A 48 -14.61 -1.29 20.11
CA PRO A 48 -13.76 -1.21 18.92
C PRO A 48 -13.67 -2.60 18.24
N TYR A 49 -13.44 -2.58 16.95
CA TYR A 49 -13.10 -3.79 16.21
C TYR A 49 -11.77 -4.35 16.74
N PRO A 50 -11.53 -5.67 16.62
CA PRO A 50 -10.25 -6.25 17.00
C PRO A 50 -9.10 -5.52 16.28
N LEU A 51 -8.06 -5.16 17.03
CA LEU A 51 -6.92 -4.42 16.46
C LEU A 51 -6.25 -5.19 15.32
N GLU A 52 -6.14 -6.51 15.46
CA GLU A 52 -5.57 -7.36 14.43
C GLU A 52 -6.36 -7.30 13.13
N THR A 53 -7.70 -7.37 13.19
CA THR A 53 -8.57 -7.21 12.01
C THR A 53 -8.35 -5.86 11.34
N MET A 54 -8.30 -4.77 12.10
CA MET A 54 -8.04 -3.43 11.57
C MET A 54 -6.66 -3.31 10.90
N LEU A 55 -5.66 -3.93 11.49
CA LEU A 55 -4.30 -3.94 10.96
C LEU A 55 -4.20 -4.76 9.67
N ARG A 56 -4.87 -5.89 9.61
CA ARG A 56 -4.95 -6.75 8.41
C ARG A 56 -5.67 -6.03 7.27
N LEU A 57 -6.77 -5.33 7.53
CA LEU A 57 -7.46 -4.50 6.56
C LEU A 57 -6.57 -3.36 6.04
N TYR A 58 -5.87 -2.67 6.93
CA TYR A 58 -4.91 -1.64 6.55
C TYR A 58 -3.78 -2.19 5.67
N LEU A 59 -3.30 -3.39 5.95
CA LEU A 59 -2.29 -4.04 5.12
C LEU A 59 -2.85 -4.39 3.73
N LEU A 60 -4.06 -4.95 3.63
CA LEU A 60 -4.73 -5.20 2.36
C LEU A 60 -4.93 -3.93 1.55
N GLN A 61 -5.35 -2.83 2.21
CA GLN A 61 -5.50 -1.53 1.59
C GLN A 61 -4.22 -1.07 0.86
N ASN A 62 -3.06 -1.23 1.52
CA ASN A 62 -1.77 -0.85 0.93
C ASN A 62 -1.28 -1.84 -0.12
N LEU A 63 -1.50 -3.14 0.06
CA LEU A 63 -1.03 -4.17 -0.88
C LEU A 63 -1.79 -4.14 -2.22
N TYR A 64 -3.06 -3.73 -2.20
CA TYR A 64 -3.93 -3.74 -3.37
C TYR A 64 -4.35 -2.34 -3.82
N ASP A 65 -3.78 -1.29 -3.22
CA ASP A 65 -4.05 0.13 -3.53
C ASP A 65 -5.55 0.46 -3.49
N LEU A 66 -6.24 0.04 -2.41
CA LEU A 66 -7.67 0.20 -2.25
C LEU A 66 -8.00 1.47 -1.48
N SER A 67 -9.11 2.12 -1.84
CA SER A 67 -9.71 3.16 -1.01
C SER A 67 -10.31 2.58 0.27
N ASP A 68 -10.63 3.43 1.25
CA ASP A 68 -11.24 3.00 2.52
C ASP A 68 -12.54 2.21 2.27
N GLU A 69 -13.41 2.70 1.39
CA GLU A 69 -14.67 2.06 1.01
C GLU A 69 -14.45 0.76 0.21
N ALA A 70 -13.52 0.79 -0.75
CA ALA A 70 -13.20 -0.39 -1.55
C ALA A 70 -12.60 -1.50 -0.69
N THR A 71 -11.83 -1.15 0.34
CA THR A 71 -11.27 -2.14 1.27
C THR A 71 -12.38 -2.86 2.04
N ALA A 72 -13.38 -2.12 2.52
CA ALA A 72 -14.52 -2.71 3.20
C ALA A 72 -15.33 -3.64 2.29
N ALA A 73 -15.62 -3.19 1.05
CA ALA A 73 -16.38 -3.97 0.07
C ALA A 73 -15.63 -5.24 -0.35
N GLU A 74 -14.37 -5.10 -0.78
CA GLU A 74 -13.54 -6.22 -1.21
C GLU A 74 -13.30 -7.26 -0.11
N ALA A 75 -13.21 -6.83 1.14
CA ALA A 75 -13.06 -7.73 2.27
C ALA A 75 -14.32 -8.57 2.54
N ILE A 76 -15.50 -8.10 2.13
CA ILE A 76 -16.77 -8.86 2.16
C ILE A 76 -16.86 -9.78 0.95
N ASP A 77 -16.56 -9.27 -0.25
CA ASP A 77 -16.76 -9.97 -1.50
C ASP A 77 -15.70 -11.05 -1.75
N SER A 78 -14.48 -10.84 -1.27
CA SER A 78 -13.37 -11.76 -1.46
C SER A 78 -13.17 -12.70 -0.29
N ARG A 79 -13.49 -13.99 -0.47
CA ARG A 79 -13.24 -15.03 0.54
C ARG A 79 -11.79 -15.05 1.03
N ALA A 80 -10.82 -14.81 0.14
CA ALA A 80 -9.41 -14.75 0.53
C ALA A 80 -9.11 -13.58 1.48
N PHE A 81 -9.79 -12.46 1.34
CA PHE A 81 -9.64 -11.31 2.22
C PHE A 81 -10.37 -11.52 3.54
N SER A 82 -11.60 -12.07 3.52
CA SER A 82 -12.33 -12.43 4.74
C SER A 82 -11.52 -13.40 5.59
N ASP A 83 -11.00 -14.48 4.97
CA ASP A 83 -10.17 -15.48 5.63
C ASP A 83 -8.90 -14.84 6.23
N PHE A 84 -8.23 -13.96 5.48
CA PHE A 84 -7.02 -13.27 5.94
C PHE A 84 -7.29 -12.30 7.09
N CYS A 85 -8.43 -11.60 7.07
CA CYS A 85 -8.83 -10.66 8.13
C CYS A 85 -9.43 -11.34 9.38
N GLY A 86 -9.71 -12.64 9.30
CA GLY A 86 -10.37 -13.39 10.37
C GLY A 86 -11.82 -12.94 10.58
N VAL A 87 -12.54 -12.65 9.49
CA VAL A 87 -13.93 -12.16 9.54
C VAL A 87 -14.85 -13.20 8.92
N ASP A 88 -15.81 -13.67 9.71
CA ASP A 88 -16.73 -14.72 9.28
C ASP A 88 -18.07 -14.18 8.75
N SER A 89 -18.40 -12.93 9.04
CA SER A 89 -19.66 -12.32 8.62
C SER A 89 -19.52 -10.84 8.30
N SER A 90 -20.40 -10.33 7.43
CA SER A 90 -20.46 -8.91 7.07
C SER A 90 -20.69 -7.97 8.27
N ASN A 91 -21.37 -8.45 9.31
CA ASN A 91 -21.63 -7.67 10.53
C ASN A 91 -20.39 -7.43 11.40
N GLN A 92 -19.32 -8.19 11.16
CA GLN A 92 -18.03 -8.03 11.84
C GLN A 92 -17.07 -7.15 11.05
N MET A 93 -17.45 -6.73 9.84
CA MET A 93 -16.62 -5.93 8.97
C MET A 93 -16.77 -4.43 9.30
N PRO A 94 -15.65 -3.71 9.51
CA PRO A 94 -15.66 -2.26 9.62
C PRO A 94 -16.10 -1.62 8.30
N ASN A 95 -16.83 -0.51 8.40
CA ASN A 95 -17.12 0.33 7.24
C ASN A 95 -15.90 1.19 6.84
N GLY A 96 -15.95 1.81 5.66
CA GLY A 96 -14.87 2.64 5.15
C GLY A 96 -14.46 3.77 6.10
N ASP A 97 -15.43 4.45 6.75
CA ASP A 97 -15.15 5.48 7.75
C ASP A 97 -14.30 4.96 8.92
N THR A 98 -14.58 3.75 9.39
CA THR A 98 -13.82 3.14 10.49
C THR A 98 -12.40 2.79 10.05
N ILE A 99 -12.25 2.28 8.83
CA ILE A 99 -10.94 2.00 8.21
C ILE A 99 -10.15 3.31 8.05
N GLY A 100 -10.78 4.38 7.55
CA GLY A 100 -10.17 5.69 7.41
C GLY A 100 -9.72 6.29 8.76
N ARG A 101 -10.54 6.15 9.82
CA ARG A 101 -10.16 6.58 11.17
C ARG A 101 -8.94 5.82 11.69
N PHE A 102 -8.88 4.53 11.46
CA PHE A 102 -7.71 3.71 11.83
C PHE A 102 -6.46 4.15 11.08
N ARG A 103 -6.54 4.33 9.76
CA ARG A 103 -5.44 4.85 8.95
C ARG A 103 -4.95 6.22 9.48
N ASN A 104 -5.88 7.13 9.78
CA ASN A 104 -5.55 8.44 10.34
C ASN A 104 -4.91 8.35 11.73
N LEU A 105 -5.29 7.38 12.55
CA LEU A 105 -4.65 7.09 13.84
C LEU A 105 -3.18 6.70 13.64
N LEU A 106 -2.90 5.82 12.67
CA LEU A 106 -1.53 5.41 12.36
C LEU A 106 -0.68 6.59 11.86
N VAL A 107 -1.25 7.42 10.97
CA VAL A 107 -0.58 8.65 10.45
C VAL A 107 -0.26 9.61 11.59
N LYS A 108 -1.26 9.95 12.41
CA LYS A 108 -1.13 10.91 13.52
C LYS A 108 -0.05 10.51 14.52
N ASN A 109 0.15 9.22 14.75
CA ASN A 109 1.14 8.70 15.68
C ASN A 109 2.47 8.32 15.02
N GLY A 110 2.65 8.58 13.73
CA GLY A 110 3.88 8.24 12.99
C GLY A 110 4.18 6.74 12.97
N LEU A 111 3.14 5.90 13.03
CA LEU A 111 3.30 4.46 13.11
C LEU A 111 3.55 3.81 11.75
N GLN A 112 3.10 4.44 10.66
CA GLN A 112 3.27 3.90 9.31
C GLN A 112 4.74 3.65 8.96
N GLU A 113 5.60 4.63 9.23
CA GLU A 113 7.04 4.53 8.97
C GLU A 113 7.69 3.41 9.80
N LYS A 114 7.26 3.28 11.06
CA LYS A 114 7.77 2.24 11.96
C LYS A 114 7.36 0.84 11.49
N LEU A 115 6.10 0.66 11.10
CA LEU A 115 5.60 -0.61 10.55
C LEU A 115 6.35 -0.98 9.27
N PHE A 116 6.54 0.00 8.37
CA PHE A 116 7.30 -0.21 7.13
C PHE A 116 8.76 -0.62 7.40
N THR A 117 9.43 0.07 8.31
CA THR A 117 10.81 -0.25 8.69
C THR A 117 10.94 -1.69 9.22
N GLN A 118 9.99 -2.15 10.03
CA GLN A 118 10.00 -3.51 10.55
C GLN A 118 9.78 -4.56 9.45
N VAL A 119 8.89 -4.31 8.47
CA VAL A 119 8.73 -5.22 7.32
C VAL A 119 10.01 -5.27 6.48
N VAL A 120 10.61 -4.12 6.21
CA VAL A 120 11.88 -4.07 5.46
C VAL A 120 12.98 -4.84 6.19
N ALA A 121 13.06 -4.74 7.51
CA ALA A 121 13.99 -5.51 8.32
C ALA A 121 13.73 -7.02 8.19
N ALA A 122 12.48 -7.46 8.37
CA ALA A 122 12.08 -8.87 8.26
C ALA A 122 12.37 -9.44 6.86
N LEU A 123 12.06 -8.70 5.79
CA LEU A 123 12.38 -9.08 4.42
C LEU A 123 13.90 -9.17 4.17
N THR A 124 14.66 -8.27 4.80
CA THR A 124 16.12 -8.25 4.70
C THR A 124 16.75 -9.46 5.38
N GLU A 125 16.28 -9.79 6.57
CA GLU A 125 16.73 -10.97 7.33
C GLU A 125 16.44 -12.27 6.59
N GLN A 126 15.30 -12.35 5.91
CA GLN A 126 14.93 -13.50 5.08
C GLN A 126 15.63 -13.53 3.72
N GLY A 127 16.47 -12.53 3.39
CA GLY A 127 17.17 -12.45 2.11
C GLY A 127 16.26 -12.17 0.90
N LEU A 128 15.02 -11.74 1.14
CA LEU A 128 14.02 -11.46 0.10
C LEU A 128 14.20 -10.09 -0.57
N ILE A 129 15.06 -9.25 0.01
CA ILE A 129 15.40 -7.97 -0.59
C ILE A 129 16.73 -8.07 -1.31
N LEU A 130 16.74 -7.75 -2.60
CA LEU A 130 17.96 -7.63 -3.37
C LEU A 130 18.81 -6.47 -2.85
N LYS A 131 19.96 -6.77 -2.25
CA LYS A 131 20.86 -5.77 -1.65
C LYS A 131 21.75 -5.04 -2.67
N LYS A 132 21.78 -5.50 -3.92
CA LYS A 132 22.62 -4.93 -4.99
C LYS A 132 21.79 -4.78 -6.26
N GLY A 133 21.89 -3.64 -6.90
CA GLY A 133 21.30 -3.37 -8.20
C GLY A 133 20.95 -1.91 -8.38
N THR A 134 20.96 -1.44 -9.61
CA THR A 134 20.42 -0.15 -10.01
C THR A 134 19.07 -0.40 -10.63
N ILE A 135 18.03 0.18 -10.07
CA ILE A 135 16.70 0.20 -10.69
C ILE A 135 16.64 1.49 -11.50
N VAL A 136 16.51 1.37 -12.80
CA VAL A 136 16.28 2.51 -13.71
C VAL A 136 14.89 2.34 -14.28
N ASP A 137 14.02 3.27 -13.98
CA ASP A 137 12.67 3.31 -14.54
C ASP A 137 12.42 4.65 -15.21
N SER A 138 11.55 4.65 -16.22
CA SER A 138 11.13 5.86 -16.90
C SER A 138 9.62 5.95 -16.92
N THR A 139 9.08 7.02 -16.38
CA THR A 139 7.64 7.28 -16.41
C THR A 139 7.32 8.51 -17.24
N ILE A 140 6.12 8.54 -17.80
CA ILE A 140 5.60 9.70 -18.54
C ILE A 140 4.67 10.45 -17.59
N ILE A 141 5.00 11.70 -17.31
CA ILE A 141 4.16 12.62 -16.54
C ILE A 141 3.37 13.44 -17.55
N SER A 142 2.06 13.23 -17.61
CA SER A 142 1.19 13.94 -18.54
C SER A 142 0.99 15.39 -18.12
N ALA A 143 1.20 16.31 -19.04
CA ALA A 143 0.85 17.71 -18.90
C ALA A 143 -0.47 18.02 -19.58
N PRO A 144 -1.24 19.03 -19.11
CA PRO A 144 -2.47 19.45 -19.78
C PRO A 144 -2.18 19.88 -21.22
N SER A 145 -2.79 19.20 -22.18
CA SER A 145 -2.67 19.56 -23.61
C SER A 145 -3.59 20.73 -24.00
N SER A 146 -4.49 21.15 -23.10
CA SER A 146 -5.48 22.21 -23.35
C SER A 146 -4.84 23.60 -23.30
N THR A 147 -5.25 24.46 -24.21
CA THR A 147 -4.94 25.90 -24.23
C THR A 147 -6.01 26.75 -23.56
N LYS A 148 -6.96 26.14 -22.84
CA LYS A 148 -8.06 26.85 -22.13
C LYS A 148 -7.63 27.45 -20.79
N ASN A 149 -6.33 27.49 -20.49
CA ASN A 149 -5.78 28.17 -19.32
C ASN A 149 -5.81 29.69 -19.50
N LYS A 150 -5.56 30.42 -18.40
CA LYS A 150 -5.57 31.88 -18.36
C LYS A 150 -4.60 32.52 -19.40
N GLU A 151 -3.51 31.85 -19.69
CA GLU A 151 -2.46 32.33 -20.61
C GLU A 151 -2.67 31.85 -22.05
N LYS A 152 -3.65 31.00 -22.34
CA LYS A 152 -3.96 30.42 -23.64
C LYS A 152 -2.74 29.76 -24.32
N LYS A 153 -1.80 29.25 -23.54
CA LYS A 153 -0.57 28.61 -24.02
C LYS A 153 -0.42 27.22 -23.41
N ARG A 154 0.18 26.32 -24.18
CA ARG A 154 0.65 25.05 -23.64
C ARG A 154 1.93 25.29 -22.83
N ASP A 155 2.24 24.37 -21.93
CA ASP A 155 3.49 24.37 -21.21
C ASP A 155 4.66 24.30 -22.20
N PRO A 156 5.55 25.31 -22.23
CA PRO A 156 6.64 25.38 -23.22
C PRO A 156 7.69 24.28 -23.01
N ASP A 157 7.80 23.75 -21.80
CA ASP A 157 8.78 22.74 -21.43
C ASP A 157 8.25 21.31 -21.61
N ALA A 158 6.95 21.14 -21.91
CA ALA A 158 6.33 19.85 -22.16
C ALA A 158 6.36 19.48 -23.63
N HIS A 159 6.76 18.27 -23.95
CA HIS A 159 6.92 17.77 -25.31
C HIS A 159 6.03 16.56 -25.59
N GLN A 160 5.92 16.18 -26.86
CA GLN A 160 5.17 14.97 -27.24
C GLN A 160 6.09 13.77 -27.29
N VAL A 161 5.62 12.66 -26.67
CA VAL A 161 6.30 11.38 -26.72
C VAL A 161 5.34 10.28 -27.16
N LYS A 162 5.80 9.37 -28.00
CA LYS A 162 5.04 8.20 -28.44
C LYS A 162 5.42 6.99 -27.57
N LYS A 163 4.43 6.35 -26.95
CA LYS A 163 4.61 5.07 -26.27
C LYS A 163 3.65 4.04 -26.88
N GLY A 164 4.18 3.07 -27.60
CA GLY A 164 3.38 2.17 -28.43
C GLY A 164 2.66 2.95 -29.53
N ASN A 165 1.33 2.83 -29.63
CA ASN A 165 0.51 3.58 -30.58
C ASN A 165 -0.11 4.86 -30.01
N THR A 166 0.19 5.23 -28.78
CA THR A 166 -0.41 6.40 -28.11
C THR A 166 0.61 7.53 -28.00
N TRP A 167 0.15 8.74 -28.33
CA TRP A 167 0.91 9.97 -28.12
C TRP A 167 0.57 10.57 -26.77
N HIS A 168 1.60 10.92 -26.01
CA HIS A 168 1.50 11.61 -24.74
C HIS A 168 2.15 12.98 -24.84
N PHE A 169 1.51 13.99 -24.26
CA PHE A 169 2.09 15.32 -24.09
C PHE A 169 2.48 15.51 -22.64
N GLY A 170 3.73 15.86 -22.37
CA GLY A 170 4.21 15.99 -21.01
C GLY A 170 5.71 15.85 -20.86
N TYR A 171 6.14 15.25 -19.78
CA TYR A 171 7.53 15.08 -19.42
C TYR A 171 7.88 13.60 -19.31
N LYS A 172 9.13 13.27 -19.59
CA LYS A 172 9.68 11.95 -19.35
C LYS A 172 10.59 12.01 -18.12
N ALA A 173 10.17 11.43 -17.02
CA ALA A 173 10.98 11.33 -15.82
C ALA A 173 11.76 10.01 -15.84
N HIS A 174 13.07 10.08 -15.72
CA HIS A 174 13.93 8.92 -15.48
C HIS A 174 14.32 8.90 -14.02
N ILE A 175 14.00 7.80 -13.34
CA ILE A 175 14.34 7.59 -11.94
C ILE A 175 15.41 6.50 -11.90
N GLY A 176 16.62 6.88 -11.50
CA GLY A 176 17.69 5.94 -11.23
C GLY A 176 17.90 5.83 -9.73
N VAL A 177 17.72 4.64 -9.16
CA VAL A 177 18.04 4.36 -7.75
C VAL A 177 19.27 3.48 -7.71
N ILE A 178 20.41 4.05 -7.31
CA ILE A 178 21.62 3.27 -7.01
C ILE A 178 21.50 2.83 -5.56
N ARG A 179 21.41 1.53 -5.36
CA ARG A 179 21.25 0.95 -4.04
C ARG A 179 22.61 0.58 -3.44
N THR A 180 23.20 1.55 -2.76
CA THR A 180 24.34 1.33 -1.86
C THR A 180 24.03 1.68 -0.41
N VAL A 181 22.79 1.98 -0.06
CA VAL A 181 22.46 2.63 1.21
C VAL A 181 21.33 1.92 1.96
N ASP A 182 21.53 1.84 3.25
CA ASP A 182 20.61 1.36 4.27
C ASP A 182 19.28 2.14 4.22
N TRP A 183 18.17 1.46 3.96
CA TRP A 183 16.83 2.03 3.86
C TRP A 183 16.36 2.70 5.15
N SER A 184 16.96 2.36 6.28
CA SER A 184 16.56 2.87 7.60
C SER A 184 16.93 4.33 7.82
N THR A 185 17.88 4.88 7.09
CA THR A 185 18.41 6.25 7.31
C THR A 185 17.93 7.28 6.30
N GLN A 186 17.26 6.87 5.20
CA GLN A 186 17.01 7.75 4.06
C GLN A 186 15.68 8.48 4.03
N TRP A 187 14.70 8.11 4.84
CA TRP A 187 13.45 8.86 4.91
C TRP A 187 13.59 10.25 5.57
N ARG A 188 14.69 10.52 6.25
CA ARG A 188 14.96 11.83 6.85
C ARG A 188 15.77 12.79 6.00
N ARG A 189 16.37 12.31 4.93
CA ARG A 189 17.06 13.16 3.95
C ARG A 189 16.67 12.61 2.59
N HIS A 190 16.13 13.47 1.73
CA HIS A 190 15.84 13.12 0.36
C HIS A 190 16.98 12.24 -0.17
N PRO A 191 16.71 11.01 -0.66
CA PRO A 191 17.75 10.28 -1.35
C PRO A 191 18.24 11.17 -2.49
N PRO A 192 19.47 11.01 -2.97
CA PRO A 192 19.85 11.58 -4.24
C PRO A 192 19.00 10.89 -5.31
N MET A 193 17.74 11.32 -5.41
CA MET A 193 16.95 11.15 -6.60
C MET A 193 17.64 12.00 -7.64
N PHE A 194 18.47 11.35 -8.48
CA PHE A 194 18.80 11.94 -9.75
C PHE A 194 17.51 11.93 -10.57
N LEU A 195 16.66 12.93 -10.31
CA LEU A 195 15.58 13.26 -11.23
C LEU A 195 16.24 13.96 -12.40
N SER A 196 16.67 13.20 -13.40
CA SER A 196 17.01 13.76 -14.67
C SER A 196 15.68 13.96 -15.41
N LEU A 197 15.12 15.16 -15.32
CA LEU A 197 14.13 15.64 -16.27
C LEU A 197 14.85 15.85 -17.59
N ILE A 198 14.79 14.87 -18.46
CA ILE A 198 15.21 15.07 -19.85
C ILE A 198 14.03 15.71 -20.56
N HIS A 199 14.18 16.97 -20.92
CA HIS A 199 13.32 17.60 -21.90
C HIS A 199 13.45 16.78 -23.20
N ILE A 200 12.34 16.30 -23.69
CA ILE A 200 12.29 15.58 -24.98
C ILE A 200 12.15 16.60 -26.09
#